data_1bb51f56819c3b0f6b918a99cd558098
#
_entry.id   1bb51f56819c3b0f6b918a99cd558098
#
_cell.length_a   1.000
_cell.length_b   1.000
_cell.length_c   1.000
_cell.angle_alpha   90.00
_cell.angle_beta   90.00
_cell.angle_gamma   90.00
#
_symmetry.space_group_name_H-M   'P 1'
#
loop_
_entity.id
_entity.type
_entity.pdbx_description
1 polymer ?
#
loop_
_entity_poly.entity_id
_entity_poly.type
_entity_poly.pdbx_seq_one_letter_code
_entity_poly.pdbx_strand_id
1 'polypeptide(L)'
;PDCSTGNPDATVDDGSCIYTPTAFEYNQSTMQAFYFIYEITLDGSSLEEEVDWIGAFHGDICIGSVPWLGEYTTVPSMGDDGSEWTDGYITTGSLPTFKIYDGSEGEYYNAIPSESHSWINNEFFMVELLEGLTLFTYTINLHDGANLISFWALPEDLSVGNVFSSLGTNVLGVIGEGLAATQISPGYWVGSLDFVSPTSGYWVKVSSAGGLEISGIPVDPGTVFNLHDGANLISFPSSSSVEISAAIPDDVEPSFIGIIGEGLAATQISPGYWVGSLDYWQGTKGYWAKVTEPVSFSFDLSGVTRSSSIELEPEYSSDYVQSTEQAFYFVHNINSDITGGRLQAYCNGELVGSREWSDGWIDIPAMGYDGSDETIGYCEIGDI
;
A
#
# COMPACT_ATOMS: atom_id res chain seq x y z
N PRO A 1 -29.95 -33.67 1.41
CA PRO A 1 -30.90 -33.69 0.32
C PRO A 1 -30.30 -32.95 -0.88
N ASP A 2 -30.38 -33.55 -2.05
CA ASP A 2 -29.88 -33.00 -3.29
C ASP A 2 -30.77 -31.81 -3.69
N CYS A 3 -30.29 -30.60 -3.46
CA CYS A 3 -31.00 -29.35 -3.80
C CYS A 3 -31.06 -29.12 -5.32
N SER A 4 -30.21 -29.79 -6.11
CA SER A 4 -30.20 -29.70 -7.60
C SER A 4 -31.43 -30.36 -8.24
N THR A 5 -32.09 -31.25 -7.50
CA THR A 5 -33.31 -31.94 -7.93
C THR A 5 -34.57 -31.47 -7.23
N GLY A 6 -34.53 -30.29 -6.62
CA GLY A 6 -35.57 -29.63 -5.84
C GLY A 6 -36.85 -30.44 -5.59
N ASN A 7 -37.17 -30.79 -4.35
CA ASN A 7 -38.46 -31.34 -4.06
C ASN A 7 -39.53 -30.27 -4.40
N PRO A 8 -40.35 -30.42 -5.46
CA PRO A 8 -41.33 -29.41 -5.85
C PRO A 8 -42.42 -29.21 -4.80
N ASP A 9 -42.48 -30.06 -3.77
CA ASP A 9 -43.42 -29.99 -2.66
C ASP A 9 -42.77 -29.36 -1.39
N ALA A 10 -41.50 -28.99 -1.42
CA ALA A 10 -40.83 -28.30 -0.32
C ALA A 10 -41.36 -26.84 -0.23
N THR A 11 -42.00 -26.50 0.87
CA THR A 11 -42.60 -25.18 1.11
C THR A 11 -41.74 -24.29 2.02
N VAL A 12 -40.66 -24.82 2.57
CA VAL A 12 -39.76 -24.13 3.50
C VAL A 12 -38.33 -24.62 3.22
N ASP A 13 -37.41 -23.68 2.98
CA ASP A 13 -35.99 -23.91 3.02
C ASP A 13 -35.58 -24.11 4.48
N ASP A 14 -35.05 -25.27 4.83
CA ASP A 14 -34.56 -25.58 6.19
C ASP A 14 -33.08 -25.23 6.37
N GLY A 15 -32.48 -24.55 5.40
CA GLY A 15 -31.05 -24.17 5.40
C GLY A 15 -30.09 -25.33 5.09
N SER A 16 -30.62 -26.51 4.70
CA SER A 16 -29.77 -27.67 4.35
C SER A 16 -29.27 -27.65 2.90
N CYS A 17 -29.69 -26.65 2.10
CA CYS A 17 -29.30 -26.51 0.71
C CYS A 17 -28.09 -25.59 0.58
N ILE A 18 -27.00 -26.15 0.07
CA ILE A 18 -25.81 -25.38 -0.31
C ILE A 18 -26.01 -24.92 -1.76
N TYR A 19 -26.16 -23.62 -1.98
CA TYR A 19 -26.31 -23.02 -3.30
C TYR A 19 -24.98 -22.46 -3.77
N THR A 20 -24.62 -22.73 -5.03
CA THR A 20 -23.46 -22.11 -5.65
C THR A 20 -23.63 -20.58 -5.65
N PRO A 21 -22.67 -19.80 -5.10
CA PRO A 21 -22.73 -18.35 -5.17
C PRO A 21 -22.79 -17.88 -6.63
N THR A 22 -23.59 -16.86 -6.92
CA THR A 22 -23.86 -16.44 -8.30
C THR A 22 -22.62 -16.13 -9.13
N ALA A 23 -21.58 -15.51 -8.51
CA ALA A 23 -20.34 -15.22 -9.21
C ALA A 23 -19.45 -16.48 -9.40
N PHE A 24 -19.81 -17.63 -8.79
CA PHE A 24 -19.07 -18.88 -8.85
C PHE A 24 -19.71 -19.90 -9.81
N GLU A 25 -20.74 -19.51 -10.55
CA GLU A 25 -21.33 -20.35 -11.60
C GLU A 25 -20.35 -20.48 -12.79
N TYR A 26 -20.18 -21.69 -13.30
CA TYR A 26 -19.31 -21.97 -14.44
C TYR A 26 -19.86 -23.11 -15.32
N ASN A 27 -19.37 -23.21 -16.55
CA ASN A 27 -19.71 -24.27 -17.48
C ASN A 27 -18.64 -25.36 -17.50
N GLN A 28 -19.06 -26.60 -17.69
CA GLN A 28 -18.14 -27.71 -17.86
C GLN A 28 -17.41 -27.61 -19.21
N SER A 29 -16.15 -28.00 -19.21
CA SER A 29 -15.30 -28.07 -20.40
C SER A 29 -14.70 -29.47 -20.56
N THR A 30 -14.32 -29.82 -21.78
CA THR A 30 -13.52 -31.02 -22.07
C THR A 30 -12.05 -30.85 -21.69
N MET A 31 -11.62 -29.60 -21.44
CA MET A 31 -10.28 -29.25 -20.99
C MET A 31 -10.36 -28.79 -19.52
N GLN A 32 -9.57 -29.40 -18.65
CA GLN A 32 -9.64 -29.13 -17.22
C GLN A 32 -8.31 -29.39 -16.52
N ALA A 33 -8.09 -28.69 -15.42
CA ALA A 33 -7.03 -28.96 -14.44
C ALA A 33 -7.62 -28.94 -13.02
N PHE A 34 -6.86 -29.38 -12.03
CA PHE A 34 -7.32 -29.46 -10.66
C PHE A 34 -6.28 -28.91 -9.70
N TYR A 35 -6.74 -28.04 -8.79
CA TYR A 35 -5.94 -27.46 -7.73
C TYR A 35 -6.39 -28.04 -6.40
N PHE A 36 -5.50 -28.76 -5.73
CA PHE A 36 -5.72 -29.33 -4.41
C PHE A 36 -5.25 -28.33 -3.37
N ILE A 37 -6.19 -27.75 -2.63
CA ILE A 37 -5.91 -26.75 -1.61
C ILE A 37 -5.83 -27.46 -0.26
N TYR A 38 -4.67 -27.38 0.40
CA TYR A 38 -4.47 -28.01 1.69
C TYR A 38 -5.08 -27.18 2.82
N GLU A 39 -4.79 -25.89 2.87
CA GLU A 39 -5.31 -24.96 3.87
C GLU A 39 -5.86 -23.71 3.18
N ILE A 40 -6.90 -23.14 3.79
CA ILE A 40 -7.46 -21.87 3.35
C ILE A 40 -7.76 -20.99 4.56
N THR A 41 -7.40 -19.71 4.45
CA THR A 41 -7.66 -18.71 5.48
C THR A 41 -8.27 -17.45 4.86
N LEU A 42 -9.06 -16.72 5.65
CA LEU A 42 -9.51 -15.37 5.35
C LEU A 42 -9.02 -14.45 6.47
N ASP A 43 -8.11 -13.51 6.13
CA ASP A 43 -7.43 -12.65 7.10
C ASP A 43 -6.81 -13.44 8.28
N GLY A 44 -6.20 -14.61 7.99
CA GLY A 44 -5.59 -15.51 8.96
C GLY A 44 -6.57 -16.37 9.77
N SER A 45 -7.88 -16.29 9.52
CA SER A 45 -8.90 -17.15 10.14
C SER A 45 -9.28 -18.29 9.21
N SER A 46 -9.43 -19.51 9.74
CA SER A 46 -9.87 -20.68 8.95
C SER A 46 -11.32 -20.51 8.48
N LEU A 47 -11.62 -20.99 7.29
CA LEU A 47 -12.95 -21.00 6.69
C LEU A 47 -13.87 -22.04 7.33
N GLU A 48 -15.17 -21.83 7.20
CA GLU A 48 -16.21 -22.75 7.66
C GLU A 48 -16.55 -23.78 6.56
N GLU A 49 -16.36 -25.07 6.89
CA GLU A 49 -16.64 -26.16 5.96
C GLU A 49 -18.12 -26.20 5.55
N GLU A 50 -18.39 -26.49 4.27
CA GLU A 50 -19.71 -26.56 3.65
C GLU A 50 -20.50 -25.23 3.60
N VAL A 51 -19.99 -24.15 4.18
CA VAL A 51 -20.58 -22.81 4.18
C VAL A 51 -19.84 -21.92 3.19
N ASP A 52 -18.50 -21.92 3.28
CA ASP A 52 -17.64 -21.09 2.44
C ASP A 52 -17.28 -21.79 1.14
N TRP A 53 -16.93 -21.01 0.13
CA TRP A 53 -16.64 -21.52 -1.21
C TRP A 53 -15.31 -21.02 -1.74
N ILE A 54 -14.72 -21.81 -2.65
CA ILE A 54 -13.52 -21.45 -3.42
C ILE A 54 -13.89 -21.45 -4.89
N GLY A 55 -13.49 -20.38 -5.60
CA GLY A 55 -13.61 -20.26 -7.06
C GLY A 55 -12.25 -20.05 -7.72
N ALA A 56 -12.00 -20.73 -8.84
CA ALA A 56 -10.91 -20.45 -9.77
C ALA A 56 -11.43 -19.55 -10.91
N PHE A 57 -10.62 -18.57 -11.31
CA PHE A 57 -11.01 -17.54 -12.28
C PHE A 57 -9.95 -17.34 -13.36
N HIS A 58 -10.40 -16.89 -14.53
CA HIS A 58 -9.57 -16.29 -15.56
C HIS A 58 -10.10 -14.89 -15.88
N GLY A 59 -9.39 -13.86 -15.45
CA GLY A 59 -9.96 -12.51 -15.36
C GLY A 59 -11.18 -12.48 -14.42
N ASP A 60 -12.31 -11.98 -14.93
CA ASP A 60 -13.57 -11.94 -14.17
C ASP A 60 -14.47 -13.16 -14.36
N ILE A 61 -14.04 -14.15 -15.18
CA ILE A 61 -14.83 -15.32 -15.50
C ILE A 61 -14.51 -16.45 -14.54
N CYS A 62 -15.52 -16.97 -13.84
CA CYS A 62 -15.37 -18.19 -13.04
C CYS A 62 -15.18 -19.39 -13.98
N ILE A 63 -14.12 -20.15 -13.74
CA ILE A 63 -13.76 -21.34 -14.52
C ILE A 63 -13.85 -22.63 -13.69
N GLY A 64 -14.24 -22.53 -12.43
CA GLY A 64 -14.48 -23.65 -11.55
C GLY A 64 -14.68 -23.21 -10.10
N SER A 65 -15.53 -23.92 -9.37
CA SER A 65 -15.79 -23.63 -7.97
C SER A 65 -16.24 -24.87 -7.20
N VAL A 66 -16.02 -24.86 -5.90
CA VAL A 66 -16.48 -25.90 -4.95
C VAL A 66 -16.72 -25.27 -3.57
N PRO A 67 -17.62 -25.84 -2.75
CA PRO A 67 -17.63 -25.51 -1.33
C PRO A 67 -16.30 -25.96 -0.67
N TRP A 68 -15.86 -25.24 0.36
CA TRP A 68 -14.74 -25.68 1.19
C TRP A 68 -15.13 -26.95 1.96
N LEU A 69 -14.35 -28.01 1.82
CA LEU A 69 -14.62 -29.32 2.42
C LEU A 69 -13.49 -29.78 3.37
N GLY A 70 -12.66 -28.83 3.82
CA GLY A 70 -11.47 -29.14 4.61
C GLY A 70 -10.22 -29.44 3.76
N GLU A 71 -9.19 -29.96 4.40
CA GLU A 71 -7.90 -30.25 3.77
C GLU A 71 -8.03 -31.04 2.46
N TYR A 72 -7.24 -30.64 1.45
CA TYR A 72 -7.23 -31.21 0.10
C TYR A 72 -8.52 -31.00 -0.69
N THR A 73 -9.29 -29.95 -0.38
CA THR A 73 -10.40 -29.56 -1.24
C THR A 73 -9.92 -29.34 -2.67
N THR A 74 -10.58 -30.00 -3.62
CA THR A 74 -10.17 -30.03 -5.03
C THR A 74 -10.97 -29.02 -5.83
N VAL A 75 -10.33 -27.94 -6.25
CA VAL A 75 -10.92 -26.89 -7.11
C VAL A 75 -10.72 -27.28 -8.57
N PRO A 76 -11.79 -27.53 -9.35
CA PRO A 76 -11.67 -27.71 -10.78
C PRO A 76 -11.35 -26.35 -11.43
N SER A 77 -10.63 -26.39 -12.55
CA SER A 77 -10.33 -25.22 -13.37
C SER A 77 -10.52 -25.60 -14.83
N MET A 78 -11.62 -25.13 -15.43
CA MET A 78 -12.02 -25.46 -16.80
C MET A 78 -11.26 -24.59 -17.79
N GLY A 79 -10.78 -25.20 -18.87
CA GLY A 79 -10.08 -24.50 -19.97
C GLY A 79 -11.01 -24.19 -21.14
N ASP A 80 -10.56 -23.30 -22.01
CA ASP A 80 -11.20 -23.01 -23.31
C ASP A 80 -11.04 -24.21 -24.23
N ASP A 81 -12.14 -24.90 -24.58
CA ASP A 81 -12.18 -26.03 -25.48
C ASP A 81 -12.70 -25.66 -26.89
N GLY A 82 -12.87 -24.37 -27.15
CA GLY A 82 -13.35 -23.81 -28.42
C GLY A 82 -14.87 -23.83 -28.55
N SER A 83 -15.62 -24.17 -27.52
CA SER A 83 -17.08 -24.05 -27.52
C SER A 83 -17.52 -22.64 -27.09
N GLU A 84 -18.72 -22.21 -27.52
CA GLU A 84 -19.29 -20.92 -27.11
C GLU A 84 -19.48 -20.81 -25.60
N TRP A 85 -19.58 -21.94 -24.87
CA TRP A 85 -19.80 -22.00 -23.43
C TRP A 85 -18.54 -21.78 -22.60
N THR A 86 -17.35 -21.90 -23.23
CA THR A 86 -16.05 -21.76 -22.61
C THR A 86 -15.24 -20.60 -23.19
N ASP A 87 -15.89 -19.73 -23.99
CA ASP A 87 -15.24 -18.54 -24.52
C ASP A 87 -14.72 -17.64 -23.39
N GLY A 88 -13.43 -17.30 -23.46
CA GLY A 88 -12.73 -16.55 -22.42
C GLY A 88 -12.21 -17.37 -21.24
N TYR A 89 -12.39 -18.70 -21.25
CA TYR A 89 -11.80 -19.58 -20.25
C TYR A 89 -10.27 -19.64 -20.39
N ILE A 90 -9.61 -20.18 -19.37
CA ILE A 90 -8.15 -20.22 -19.31
C ILE A 90 -7.54 -21.13 -20.38
N THR A 91 -6.37 -20.73 -20.88
CA THR A 91 -5.57 -21.51 -21.85
C THR A 91 -4.24 -21.94 -21.25
N THR A 92 -3.62 -22.97 -21.84
CA THR A 92 -2.33 -23.50 -21.35
C THR A 92 -1.26 -22.41 -21.25
N GLY A 93 -0.63 -22.32 -20.07
CA GLY A 93 0.41 -21.35 -19.73
C GLY A 93 -0.09 -20.10 -18.98
N SER A 94 -1.40 -19.84 -18.97
CA SER A 94 -1.98 -18.76 -18.18
C SER A 94 -2.06 -19.13 -16.71
N LEU A 95 -2.06 -18.13 -15.83
CA LEU A 95 -2.23 -18.32 -14.38
C LEU A 95 -3.70 -18.10 -14.00
N PRO A 96 -4.36 -19.03 -13.31
CA PRO A 96 -5.66 -18.77 -12.71
C PRO A 96 -5.50 -17.88 -11.48
N THR A 97 -6.52 -17.08 -11.20
CA THR A 97 -6.71 -16.40 -9.92
C THR A 97 -7.75 -17.13 -9.08
N PHE A 98 -7.78 -16.88 -7.79
CA PHE A 98 -8.73 -17.51 -6.88
C PHE A 98 -9.53 -16.48 -6.10
N LYS A 99 -10.77 -16.85 -5.76
CA LYS A 99 -11.62 -16.08 -4.84
C LYS A 99 -12.24 -17.00 -3.82
N ILE A 100 -12.46 -16.45 -2.63
CA ILE A 100 -13.23 -17.06 -1.55
C ILE A 100 -14.59 -16.36 -1.49
N TYR A 101 -15.62 -17.10 -1.22
CA TYR A 101 -16.92 -16.58 -0.82
C TYR A 101 -17.17 -16.99 0.62
N ASP A 102 -17.30 -15.99 1.50
CA ASP A 102 -17.73 -16.18 2.89
C ASP A 102 -19.25 -16.31 2.91
N GLY A 103 -19.72 -17.51 3.14
CA GLY A 103 -21.16 -17.80 3.15
C GLY A 103 -21.87 -17.19 4.37
N SER A 104 -21.15 -16.90 5.45
CA SER A 104 -21.70 -16.29 6.65
C SER A 104 -21.95 -14.79 6.49
N GLU A 105 -21.11 -14.09 5.72
CA GLU A 105 -21.22 -12.66 5.44
C GLU A 105 -21.87 -12.37 4.08
N GLY A 106 -21.82 -13.33 3.16
CA GLY A 106 -22.31 -13.17 1.79
C GLY A 106 -21.39 -12.38 0.88
N GLU A 107 -20.10 -12.31 1.20
CA GLU A 107 -19.10 -11.47 0.55
C GLU A 107 -18.05 -12.29 -0.20
N TYR A 108 -17.41 -11.67 -1.21
CA TYR A 108 -16.37 -12.28 -2.04
C TYR A 108 -15.02 -11.64 -1.76
N TYR A 109 -14.00 -12.45 -1.58
CA TYR A 109 -12.63 -12.02 -1.30
C TYR A 109 -11.68 -12.57 -2.34
N ASN A 110 -10.70 -11.79 -2.78
CA ASN A 110 -9.61 -12.30 -3.59
C ASN A 110 -8.71 -13.18 -2.71
N ALA A 111 -8.18 -14.25 -3.29
CA ALA A 111 -7.33 -15.18 -2.56
C ALA A 111 -6.01 -15.41 -3.30
N ILE A 112 -4.91 -15.40 -2.55
CA ILE A 112 -3.54 -15.55 -3.05
C ILE A 112 -3.05 -16.94 -2.70
N PRO A 113 -2.66 -17.76 -3.70
CA PRO A 113 -2.06 -19.07 -3.42
C PRO A 113 -0.60 -18.91 -2.98
N SER A 114 -0.14 -19.73 -2.03
CA SER A 114 1.26 -19.83 -1.62
C SER A 114 2.21 -20.18 -2.78
N GLU A 115 1.71 -20.96 -3.76
CA GLU A 115 2.41 -21.30 -5.00
C GLU A 115 1.53 -21.04 -6.21
N SER A 116 2.04 -20.28 -7.19
CA SER A 116 1.37 -20.03 -8.45
C SER A 116 1.74 -21.09 -9.49
N HIS A 117 0.74 -21.76 -10.05
CA HIS A 117 0.90 -22.79 -11.08
C HIS A 117 0.20 -22.40 -12.36
N SER A 118 0.95 -22.32 -13.47
CA SER A 118 0.36 -22.13 -14.81
C SER A 118 -0.54 -23.29 -15.17
N TRP A 119 -1.72 -22.99 -15.67
CA TRP A 119 -2.72 -23.97 -16.05
C TRP A 119 -2.22 -24.87 -17.21
N ILE A 120 -2.37 -26.19 -17.06
CA ILE A 120 -2.06 -27.20 -18.07
C ILE A 120 -3.21 -28.22 -18.08
N ASN A 121 -3.73 -28.52 -19.27
CA ASN A 121 -4.83 -29.47 -19.42
C ASN A 121 -4.51 -30.86 -18.83
N ASN A 122 -5.41 -31.41 -18.03
CA ASN A 122 -5.32 -32.67 -17.31
C ASN A 122 -4.18 -32.75 -16.28
N GLU A 123 -3.70 -31.62 -15.78
CA GLU A 123 -2.67 -31.55 -14.73
C GLU A 123 -3.31 -31.39 -13.34
N PHE A 124 -2.53 -31.76 -12.31
CA PHE A 124 -2.90 -31.69 -10.90
C PHE A 124 -1.87 -30.85 -10.17
N PHE A 125 -2.31 -29.80 -9.47
CA PHE A 125 -1.47 -28.88 -8.75
C PHE A 125 -1.77 -28.94 -7.25
N MET A 126 -0.74 -28.88 -6.42
CA MET A 126 -0.87 -28.75 -4.96
C MET A 126 -0.66 -27.30 -4.59
N VAL A 127 -1.53 -26.74 -3.75
CA VAL A 127 -1.42 -25.40 -3.15
C VAL A 127 -1.49 -25.60 -1.64
N GLU A 128 -0.41 -25.29 -0.94
CA GLU A 128 -0.31 -25.52 0.49
C GLU A 128 -1.25 -24.58 1.28
N LEU A 129 -1.25 -23.30 0.92
CA LEU A 129 -2.14 -22.31 1.52
C LEU A 129 -2.78 -21.44 0.43
N LEU A 130 -4.09 -21.21 0.55
CA LEU A 130 -4.82 -20.19 -0.19
C LEU A 130 -5.31 -19.14 0.82
N GLU A 131 -4.75 -17.94 0.77
CA GLU A 131 -5.07 -16.86 1.70
C GLU A 131 -6.00 -15.83 1.07
N GLY A 132 -7.20 -15.73 1.59
CA GLY A 132 -8.14 -14.64 1.29
C GLY A 132 -7.79 -13.41 2.09
N LEU A 133 -7.78 -12.26 1.44
CA LEU A 133 -7.43 -10.99 2.05
C LEU A 133 -8.48 -9.94 1.75
N THR A 134 -8.86 -9.21 2.78
CA THR A 134 -9.76 -8.07 2.62
C THR A 134 -9.05 -6.95 1.84
N LEU A 135 -9.66 -6.52 0.74
CA LEU A 135 -9.20 -5.35 0.00
C LEU A 135 -9.64 -4.07 0.70
N PHE A 136 -8.70 -3.20 0.94
CA PHE A 136 -8.96 -1.86 1.46
C PHE A 136 -8.89 -0.83 0.35
N THR A 137 -9.94 -0.01 0.24
CA THR A 137 -9.94 1.15 -0.65
C THR A 137 -9.78 2.41 0.18
N TYR A 138 -8.79 3.23 -0.19
CA TYR A 138 -8.50 4.49 0.48
C TYR A 138 -8.01 5.53 -0.52
N THR A 139 -8.03 6.79 -0.11
CA THR A 139 -7.59 7.92 -0.93
C THR A 139 -6.42 8.62 -0.26
N ILE A 140 -5.35 8.87 -1.01
CA ILE A 140 -4.26 9.75 -0.59
C ILE A 140 -4.54 11.13 -1.17
N ASN A 141 -4.79 12.11 -0.29
CA ASN A 141 -5.00 13.49 -0.71
C ASN A 141 -3.67 14.13 -1.11
N LEU A 142 -3.62 14.66 -2.33
CA LEU A 142 -2.46 15.30 -2.91
C LEU A 142 -2.74 16.80 -3.09
N HIS A 143 -1.79 17.65 -2.68
CA HIS A 143 -1.78 19.06 -3.05
C HIS A 143 -1.09 19.28 -4.41
N ASP A 144 -1.22 20.45 -4.98
CA ASP A 144 -0.52 20.85 -6.20
C ASP A 144 1.00 20.78 -6.01
N GLY A 145 1.72 20.26 -7.01
CA GLY A 145 3.18 20.11 -6.96
C GLY A 145 3.64 18.76 -6.43
N ALA A 146 4.68 18.75 -5.60
CA ALA A 146 5.36 17.55 -5.11
C ALA A 146 4.81 17.07 -3.75
N ASN A 147 4.42 15.83 -3.66
CA ASN A 147 3.86 15.19 -2.46
C ASN A 147 4.71 13.99 -2.07
N LEU A 148 5.08 13.86 -0.81
CA LEU A 148 5.86 12.74 -0.29
C LEU A 148 4.93 11.70 0.32
N ILE A 149 4.68 10.62 -0.41
CA ILE A 149 3.70 9.60 -0.05
C ILE A 149 4.30 8.21 0.11
N SER A 150 3.54 7.33 0.72
CA SER A 150 3.75 5.88 0.72
C SER A 150 2.44 5.11 0.77
N PHE A 151 2.52 3.79 0.79
CA PHE A 151 1.37 2.91 0.71
C PHE A 151 1.38 1.92 1.87
N TRP A 152 0.28 1.83 2.62
CA TRP A 152 0.06 0.82 3.64
C TRP A 152 -0.74 -0.39 3.13
N ALA A 153 -1.38 -0.24 1.96
CA ALA A 153 -2.00 -1.30 1.20
C ALA A 153 -1.76 -1.05 -0.30
N LEU A 154 -1.53 -2.09 -1.07
CA LEU A 154 -1.18 -2.02 -2.48
C LEU A 154 -1.97 -3.04 -3.31
N PRO A 155 -2.30 -2.72 -4.58
CA PRO A 155 -2.87 -3.69 -5.50
C PRO A 155 -1.86 -4.80 -5.83
N GLU A 156 -2.33 -5.90 -6.37
CA GLU A 156 -1.48 -7.00 -6.83
C GLU A 156 -0.51 -6.56 -7.95
N ASP A 157 -0.98 -5.77 -8.90
CA ASP A 157 -0.14 -5.16 -9.93
C ASP A 157 0.50 -3.87 -9.40
N LEU A 158 1.77 -3.97 -9.01
CA LEU A 158 2.58 -2.88 -8.46
C LEU A 158 3.17 -1.96 -9.53
N SER A 159 2.85 -2.15 -10.82
CA SER A 159 3.36 -1.27 -11.87
C SER A 159 2.96 0.19 -11.61
N VAL A 160 3.88 1.12 -11.88
CA VAL A 160 3.63 2.56 -11.74
C VAL A 160 2.38 2.99 -12.52
N GLY A 161 2.18 2.41 -13.71
CA GLY A 161 1.01 2.69 -14.54
C GLY A 161 -0.31 2.28 -13.90
N ASN A 162 -0.34 1.16 -13.18
CA ASN A 162 -1.53 0.69 -12.48
C ASN A 162 -1.77 1.47 -11.19
N VAL A 163 -0.77 1.59 -10.32
CA VAL A 163 -0.89 2.24 -9.00
C VAL A 163 -1.33 3.69 -9.12
N PHE A 164 -0.81 4.45 -10.10
CA PHE A 164 -1.16 5.85 -10.29
C PHE A 164 -2.26 6.11 -11.34
N SER A 165 -2.94 5.06 -11.80
CA SER A 165 -3.94 5.14 -12.88
C SER A 165 -5.11 6.08 -12.57
N SER A 166 -5.56 6.15 -11.31
CA SER A 166 -6.67 6.99 -10.87
C SER A 166 -6.39 8.49 -11.04
N LEU A 167 -5.12 8.91 -11.07
CA LEU A 167 -4.73 10.31 -11.31
C LEU A 167 -4.84 10.73 -12.79
N GLY A 168 -4.91 9.79 -13.72
CA GLY A 168 -5.05 10.06 -15.16
C GLY A 168 -3.92 10.97 -15.68
N THR A 169 -4.28 12.16 -16.20
CA THR A 169 -3.32 13.17 -16.70
C THR A 169 -2.76 14.08 -15.61
N ASN A 170 -3.25 13.99 -14.39
CA ASN A 170 -2.85 14.88 -13.30
C ASN A 170 -1.45 14.54 -12.77
N VAL A 171 -1.05 13.26 -12.80
CA VAL A 171 0.29 12.85 -12.38
C VAL A 171 1.32 13.19 -13.47
N LEU A 172 2.39 13.88 -13.09
CA LEU A 172 3.50 14.28 -13.96
C LEU A 172 4.67 13.29 -13.86
N GLY A 173 4.97 12.82 -12.64
CA GLY A 173 6.07 11.91 -12.40
C GLY A 173 6.10 11.39 -10.97
N VAL A 174 6.88 10.32 -10.79
CA VAL A 174 7.09 9.64 -9.51
C VAL A 174 8.61 9.44 -9.33
N ILE A 175 9.12 9.82 -8.16
CA ILE A 175 10.54 9.73 -7.82
C ILE A 175 10.66 8.89 -6.56
N GLY A 176 11.39 7.78 -6.65
CA GLY A 176 11.83 6.97 -5.52
C GLY A 176 13.30 7.22 -5.21
N GLU A 177 13.88 6.44 -4.33
CA GLU A 177 15.30 6.51 -4.02
C GLU A 177 16.15 6.00 -5.20
N GLY A 178 16.80 6.92 -5.89
CA GLY A 178 17.64 6.62 -7.05
C GLY A 178 16.90 6.17 -8.32
N LEU A 179 15.58 6.18 -8.32
CA LEU A 179 14.72 5.76 -9.44
C LEU A 179 13.66 6.83 -9.72
N ALA A 180 13.25 6.95 -10.97
CA ALA A 180 12.17 7.87 -11.34
C ALA A 180 11.39 7.37 -12.55
N ALA A 181 10.13 7.79 -12.64
CA ALA A 181 9.27 7.61 -13.80
C ALA A 181 8.53 8.92 -14.12
N THR A 182 8.40 9.24 -15.40
CA THR A 182 7.66 10.40 -15.90
C THR A 182 6.53 9.92 -16.82
N GLN A 183 5.33 10.44 -16.61
CA GLN A 183 4.21 10.14 -17.49
C GLN A 183 4.26 11.05 -18.73
N ILE A 184 4.43 10.45 -19.91
CA ILE A 184 4.44 11.18 -21.20
C ILE A 184 3.03 11.33 -21.75
N SER A 185 2.18 10.36 -21.49
CA SER A 185 0.74 10.39 -21.77
C SER A 185 0.05 9.38 -20.84
N PRO A 186 -1.27 9.45 -20.63
CA PRO A 186 -1.99 8.54 -19.75
C PRO A 186 -1.63 7.08 -20.01
N GLY A 187 -1.15 6.39 -18.98
CA GLY A 187 -0.72 4.99 -19.05
C GLY A 187 0.62 4.74 -19.75
N TYR A 188 1.29 5.76 -20.30
CA TYR A 188 2.61 5.63 -20.90
C TYR A 188 3.69 6.33 -20.06
N TRP A 189 4.51 5.51 -19.42
CA TRP A 189 5.56 5.93 -18.52
C TRP A 189 6.94 5.67 -19.10
N VAL A 190 7.90 6.51 -18.76
CA VAL A 190 9.32 6.38 -19.12
C VAL A 190 10.17 6.68 -17.91
N GLY A 191 11.23 5.91 -17.71
CA GLY A 191 12.14 6.09 -16.57
C GLY A 191 12.74 4.77 -16.14
N SER A 192 13.29 4.76 -14.93
CA SER A 192 13.88 3.59 -14.29
C SER A 192 13.00 2.99 -13.19
N LEU A 193 11.92 3.65 -12.80
CA LEU A 193 10.94 3.17 -11.83
C LEU A 193 9.79 2.48 -12.58
N ASP A 194 9.82 1.16 -12.63
CA ASP A 194 8.79 0.35 -13.27
C ASP A 194 7.68 -0.07 -12.29
N PHE A 195 8.07 -0.38 -11.04
CA PHE A 195 7.19 -0.88 -9.99
C PHE A 195 7.39 -0.13 -8.68
N VAL A 196 6.32 0.07 -7.93
CA VAL A 196 6.39 0.55 -6.56
C VAL A 196 6.72 -0.61 -5.61
N SER A 197 7.29 -0.28 -4.45
CA SER A 197 7.61 -1.25 -3.39
C SER A 197 6.80 -0.96 -2.13
N PRO A 198 6.34 -1.98 -1.40
CA PRO A 198 5.63 -1.79 -0.13
C PRO A 198 6.51 -1.18 0.97
N THR A 199 7.85 -1.22 0.82
CA THR A 199 8.79 -0.67 1.82
C THR A 199 9.32 0.72 1.47
N SER A 200 8.94 1.29 0.33
CA SER A 200 9.50 2.55 -0.17
C SER A 200 8.51 3.72 -0.11
N GLY A 201 9.04 4.91 0.15
CA GLY A 201 8.33 6.17 -0.07
C GLY A 201 8.57 6.72 -1.47
N TYR A 202 7.74 7.67 -1.88
CA TYR A 202 7.80 8.27 -3.22
C TYR A 202 7.42 9.73 -3.19
N TRP A 203 8.18 10.55 -3.92
CA TRP A 203 7.73 11.86 -4.33
C TRP A 203 6.83 11.73 -5.56
N VAL A 204 5.60 12.19 -5.45
CA VAL A 204 4.62 12.20 -6.54
C VAL A 204 4.33 13.64 -6.93
N LYS A 205 4.64 14.01 -8.18
CA LYS A 205 4.40 15.34 -8.70
C LYS A 205 3.10 15.36 -9.49
N VAL A 206 2.17 16.23 -9.07
CA VAL A 206 0.88 16.42 -9.73
C VAL A 206 0.72 17.86 -10.21
N SER A 207 -0.09 18.05 -11.26
CA SER A 207 -0.36 19.37 -11.86
C SER A 207 -1.46 20.16 -11.16
N SER A 208 -2.21 19.53 -10.27
CA SER A 208 -3.25 20.15 -9.46
C SER A 208 -3.61 19.24 -8.28
N ALA A 209 -4.15 19.82 -7.21
CA ALA A 209 -4.65 19.06 -6.08
C ALA A 209 -5.69 18.00 -6.49
N GLY A 210 -5.67 16.83 -5.84
CA GLY A 210 -6.57 15.73 -6.15
C GLY A 210 -6.37 14.53 -5.22
N GLY A 211 -7.14 13.47 -5.43
CA GLY A 211 -7.04 12.21 -4.67
C GLY A 211 -6.43 11.10 -5.51
N LEU A 212 -5.46 10.39 -4.96
CA LEU A 212 -4.98 9.12 -5.48
C LEU A 212 -5.77 7.99 -4.81
N GLU A 213 -6.65 7.35 -5.56
CA GLU A 213 -7.44 6.22 -5.06
C GLU A 213 -6.62 4.93 -5.21
N ILE A 214 -6.49 4.18 -4.13
CA ILE A 214 -5.82 2.88 -4.06
C ILE A 214 -6.81 1.86 -3.53
N SER A 215 -6.88 0.70 -4.19
CA SER A 215 -7.55 -0.49 -3.68
C SER A 215 -6.54 -1.63 -3.64
N GLY A 216 -6.28 -2.18 -2.47
CA GLY A 216 -5.22 -3.16 -2.32
C GLY A 216 -5.25 -3.93 -1.01
N ILE A 217 -4.30 -4.84 -0.91
CA ILE A 217 -4.07 -5.68 0.27
C ILE A 217 -3.13 -4.93 1.22
N PRO A 218 -3.40 -4.91 2.53
CA PRO A 218 -2.49 -4.32 3.51
C PRO A 218 -1.10 -4.94 3.44
N VAL A 219 -0.08 -4.09 3.58
CA VAL A 219 1.29 -4.56 3.75
C VAL A 219 1.39 -5.36 5.05
N ASP A 220 2.01 -6.53 4.99
CA ASP A 220 2.21 -7.39 6.17
C ASP A 220 2.97 -6.59 7.26
N PRO A 221 2.44 -6.50 8.49
CA PRO A 221 3.13 -5.88 9.61
C PRO A 221 4.53 -6.42 9.89
N GLY A 222 4.77 -7.71 9.57
CA GLY A 222 6.08 -8.36 9.67
C GLY A 222 7.06 -8.03 8.53
N THR A 223 6.67 -7.16 7.57
CA THR A 223 7.53 -6.76 6.46
C THR A 223 8.84 -6.19 6.95
N VAL A 224 9.96 -6.75 6.47
CA VAL A 224 11.30 -6.33 6.85
C VAL A 224 11.77 -5.17 5.98
N PHE A 225 12.15 -4.08 6.63
CA PHE A 225 12.81 -2.92 6.04
C PHE A 225 14.32 -3.10 6.14
N ASN A 226 15.01 -3.02 5.02
CA ASN A 226 16.48 -3.09 4.95
C ASN A 226 17.03 -1.73 4.58
N LEU A 227 17.60 -1.02 5.56
CA LEU A 227 18.16 0.31 5.37
C LEU A 227 19.66 0.23 5.20
N HIS A 228 20.21 1.02 4.26
CA HIS A 228 21.64 1.23 4.13
C HIS A 228 22.09 2.42 5.00
N ASP A 229 23.39 2.56 5.25
CA ASP A 229 23.95 3.75 5.92
C ASP A 229 23.57 5.03 5.17
N GLY A 230 23.13 6.03 5.90
CA GLY A 230 22.68 7.31 5.38
C GLY A 230 21.15 7.42 5.28
N ALA A 231 20.66 8.10 4.26
CA ALA A 231 19.24 8.40 4.07
C ALA A 231 18.55 7.36 3.18
N ASN A 232 17.43 6.83 3.64
CA ASN A 232 16.61 5.83 2.97
C ASN A 232 15.16 6.35 2.85
N LEU A 233 14.57 6.23 1.67
CA LEU A 233 13.22 6.69 1.41
C LEU A 233 12.22 5.55 1.64
N ILE A 234 11.55 5.55 2.78
CA ILE A 234 10.74 4.44 3.26
C ILE A 234 9.25 4.75 3.38
N SER A 235 8.44 3.70 3.42
CA SER A 235 7.01 3.72 3.76
C SER A 235 6.77 3.50 5.25
N PHE A 236 5.49 3.56 5.64
CA PHE A 236 5.02 3.06 6.93
C PHE A 236 3.85 2.08 6.70
N PRO A 237 3.94 0.79 7.13
CA PRO A 237 3.02 -0.28 6.74
C PRO A 237 1.78 -0.37 7.64
N SER A 238 1.15 0.76 7.98
CA SER A 238 -0.06 0.78 8.81
C SER A 238 -1.01 1.89 8.39
N SER A 239 -2.31 1.60 8.40
CA SER A 239 -3.36 2.62 8.20
C SER A 239 -3.49 3.59 9.38
N SER A 240 -2.92 3.25 10.54
CA SER A 240 -2.98 4.05 11.76
C SER A 240 -1.75 4.94 11.91
N SER A 241 -1.89 6.04 12.65
CA SER A 241 -0.74 6.86 13.08
C SER A 241 -0.12 6.25 14.32
N VAL A 242 1.22 6.14 14.34
CA VAL A 242 1.98 5.60 15.47
C VAL A 242 3.11 6.56 15.82
N GLU A 243 3.32 6.83 17.12
CA GLU A 243 4.42 7.67 17.57
C GLU A 243 5.77 7.13 17.09
N ILE A 244 6.70 8.03 16.74
CA ILE A 244 7.97 7.66 16.10
C ILE A 244 8.71 6.60 16.90
N SER A 245 8.98 6.86 18.18
CA SER A 245 9.75 5.95 19.04
C SER A 245 9.00 4.63 19.31
N ALA A 246 7.68 4.69 19.42
CA ALA A 246 6.86 3.49 19.69
C ALA A 246 6.84 2.50 18.50
N ALA A 247 7.03 2.99 17.27
CA ALA A 247 7.01 2.16 16.08
C ALA A 247 8.38 1.57 15.68
N ILE A 248 9.48 2.17 16.19
CA ILE A 248 10.84 1.68 15.92
C ILE A 248 11.25 0.73 17.04
N PRO A 249 11.68 -0.52 16.75
CA PRO A 249 12.15 -1.43 17.80
C PRO A 249 13.36 -0.87 18.55
N ASP A 250 13.36 -1.01 19.89
CA ASP A 250 14.36 -0.44 20.81
C ASP A 250 15.80 -0.82 20.46
N ASP A 251 16.02 -1.99 19.87
CA ASP A 251 17.35 -2.51 19.50
C ASP A 251 17.95 -1.84 18.26
N VAL A 252 17.12 -1.31 17.35
CA VAL A 252 17.57 -0.61 16.15
C VAL A 252 17.42 0.91 16.25
N GLU A 253 16.57 1.41 17.15
CA GLU A 253 16.32 2.84 17.32
C GLU A 253 17.60 3.66 17.52
N PRO A 254 18.64 3.21 18.28
CA PRO A 254 19.87 3.95 18.44
C PRO A 254 20.66 4.23 17.15
N SER A 255 20.38 3.49 16.07
CA SER A 255 21.01 3.70 14.76
C SER A 255 20.36 4.82 13.96
N PHE A 256 19.17 5.28 14.37
CA PHE A 256 18.48 6.38 13.67
C PHE A 256 19.03 7.73 14.12
N ILE A 257 19.29 8.62 13.17
CA ILE A 257 19.70 10.01 13.40
C ILE A 257 18.49 10.94 13.33
N GLY A 258 17.61 10.70 12.35
CA GLY A 258 16.47 11.57 12.09
C GLY A 258 15.55 11.02 11.03
N ILE A 259 14.35 11.57 10.99
CA ILE A 259 13.28 11.22 10.06
C ILE A 259 12.74 12.52 9.48
N ILE A 260 12.59 12.56 8.16
CA ILE A 260 12.09 13.70 7.43
C ILE A 260 10.86 13.27 6.63
N GLY A 261 9.74 13.89 6.91
CA GLY A 261 8.52 13.81 6.10
C GLY A 261 8.40 15.02 5.18
N GLU A 262 7.25 15.21 4.61
CA GLU A 262 6.97 16.38 3.80
C GLU A 262 6.76 17.62 4.67
N GLY A 263 7.74 18.53 4.64
CA GLY A 263 7.73 19.76 5.43
C GLY A 263 7.82 19.56 6.95
N LEU A 264 8.03 18.34 7.44
CA LEU A 264 8.12 17.97 8.86
C LEU A 264 9.39 17.17 9.09
N ALA A 265 10.00 17.29 10.27
CA ALA A 265 11.16 16.48 10.61
C ALA A 265 11.23 16.17 12.12
N ALA A 266 11.91 15.08 12.43
CA ALA A 266 12.34 14.73 13.76
C ALA A 266 13.81 14.36 13.78
N THR A 267 14.53 14.73 14.85
CA THR A 267 15.91 14.28 15.09
C THR A 267 16.02 13.62 16.46
N GLN A 268 16.79 12.55 16.52
CA GLN A 268 17.02 11.85 17.77
C GLN A 268 18.16 12.50 18.55
N ILE A 269 17.87 12.99 19.75
CA ILE A 269 18.85 13.57 20.66
C ILE A 269 19.53 12.46 21.50
N SER A 270 18.77 11.46 21.86
CA SER A 270 19.22 10.21 22.50
C SER A 270 18.19 9.12 22.22
N PRO A 271 18.54 7.82 22.31
CA PRO A 271 17.56 6.74 22.10
C PRO A 271 16.27 6.95 22.88
N GLY A 272 15.14 6.89 22.17
CA GLY A 272 13.80 7.15 22.72
C GLY A 272 13.45 8.63 22.94
N TYR A 273 14.36 9.58 22.63
CA TYR A 273 14.08 11.00 22.78
C TYR A 273 14.24 11.74 21.44
N TRP A 274 13.09 11.99 20.84
CA TRP A 274 12.96 12.70 19.56
C TRP A 274 12.50 14.13 19.76
N VAL A 275 12.93 15.01 18.89
CA VAL A 275 12.55 16.43 18.87
C VAL A 275 12.32 16.90 17.45
N GLY A 276 11.37 17.80 17.25
CA GLY A 276 10.99 18.37 15.96
C GLY A 276 9.48 18.48 15.83
N SER A 277 8.99 18.65 14.63
CA SER A 277 7.56 18.76 14.29
C SER A 277 6.94 17.45 13.85
N LEU A 278 7.73 16.43 13.55
CA LEU A 278 7.26 15.11 13.17
C LEU A 278 7.16 14.23 14.41
N ASP A 279 5.94 13.95 14.86
CA ASP A 279 5.69 13.13 16.05
C ASP A 279 5.25 11.71 15.72
N TYR A 280 4.63 11.49 14.54
CA TYR A 280 3.96 10.24 14.16
C TYR A 280 4.33 9.77 12.76
N TRP A 281 4.45 8.45 12.62
CA TRP A 281 4.37 7.77 11.33
C TRP A 281 2.92 7.69 10.87
N GLN A 282 2.69 7.76 9.56
CA GLN A 282 1.37 7.63 8.92
C GLN A 282 1.50 6.84 7.62
N GLY A 283 0.59 5.90 7.37
CA GLY A 283 0.69 4.96 6.26
C GLY A 283 0.51 5.53 4.85
N THR A 284 0.05 6.77 4.73
CA THR A 284 -0.07 7.47 3.44
C THR A 284 1.08 8.42 3.16
N LYS A 285 1.99 8.61 4.12
CA LYS A 285 3.13 9.53 4.03
C LYS A 285 4.44 8.76 3.81
N GLY A 286 5.32 9.30 2.99
CA GLY A 286 6.68 8.81 2.80
C GLY A 286 7.66 9.51 3.75
N TYR A 287 8.78 8.85 4.01
CA TYR A 287 9.76 9.35 4.98
C TYR A 287 11.19 9.08 4.52
N TRP A 288 12.05 10.08 4.65
CA TRP A 288 13.48 9.89 4.65
C TRP A 288 13.95 9.51 6.05
N ALA A 289 14.27 8.23 6.25
CA ALA A 289 14.88 7.73 7.47
C ALA A 289 16.41 7.75 7.33
N LYS A 290 17.10 8.47 8.22
CA LYS A 290 18.54 8.57 8.22
C LYS A 290 19.14 7.73 9.34
N VAL A 291 20.00 6.77 8.98
CA VAL A 291 20.66 5.85 9.91
C VAL A 291 22.20 5.95 9.83
N THR A 292 22.88 5.58 10.92
CA THR A 292 24.35 5.61 11.04
C THR A 292 25.06 4.38 10.52
N GLU A 293 24.30 3.30 10.29
CA GLU A 293 24.79 2.00 9.84
C GLU A 293 23.66 1.21 9.18
N PRO A 294 23.95 0.19 8.37
CA PRO A 294 22.92 -0.66 7.80
C PRO A 294 22.13 -1.38 8.90
N VAL A 295 20.79 -1.30 8.85
CA VAL A 295 19.88 -1.96 9.78
C VAL A 295 18.77 -2.69 9.04
N SER A 296 18.28 -3.79 9.65
CA SER A 296 17.11 -4.53 9.16
C SER A 296 16.13 -4.68 10.32
N PHE A 297 14.89 -4.26 10.12
CA PHE A 297 13.85 -4.32 11.15
C PHE A 297 12.46 -4.42 10.53
N SER A 298 11.48 -4.83 11.33
CA SER A 298 10.06 -4.61 11.06
C SER A 298 9.53 -3.60 12.07
N PHE A 299 8.61 -2.73 11.67
CA PHE A 299 7.99 -1.78 12.59
C PHE A 299 7.25 -2.52 13.72
N ASP A 300 7.34 -2.00 14.95
CA ASP A 300 6.51 -2.48 16.06
C ASP A 300 5.10 -1.89 15.94
N LEU A 301 4.18 -2.69 15.47
CA LEU A 301 2.76 -2.35 15.35
C LEU A 301 1.91 -3.07 16.40
N SER A 302 2.54 -3.62 17.45
CA SER A 302 1.86 -4.30 18.53
C SER A 302 0.95 -3.32 19.31
N GLY A 303 -0.33 -3.67 19.45
CA GLY A 303 -1.33 -2.83 20.10
C GLY A 303 -1.97 -1.77 19.22
N VAL A 304 -1.59 -1.66 17.94
CA VAL A 304 -2.26 -0.80 16.97
C VAL A 304 -3.51 -1.52 16.46
N THR A 305 -4.69 -1.07 16.86
CA THR A 305 -5.94 -1.53 16.24
C THR A 305 -6.08 -0.83 14.89
N ARG A 306 -6.36 -1.59 13.82
CA ARG A 306 -6.77 -1.06 12.53
C ARG A 306 -8.06 -0.27 12.73
N SER A 307 -7.94 1.02 13.03
CA SER A 307 -9.07 1.95 13.17
C SER A 307 -9.01 2.93 12.01
N SER A 308 -10.17 3.41 11.59
CA SER A 308 -10.26 4.49 10.61
C SER A 308 -9.31 5.62 11.00
N SER A 309 -8.33 5.89 10.15
CA SER A 309 -7.25 6.86 10.34
C SER A 309 -7.79 8.22 10.81
N ILE A 310 -7.26 8.73 11.90
CA ILE A 310 -7.25 10.18 12.11
C ILE A 310 -6.17 10.69 11.17
N GLU A 311 -6.59 11.20 10.02
CA GLU A 311 -5.70 11.91 9.11
C GLU A 311 -5.32 13.22 9.80
N LEU A 312 -4.11 13.27 10.37
CA LEU A 312 -3.52 14.52 10.81
C LEU A 312 -3.05 15.21 9.53
N GLU A 313 -3.87 16.12 9.01
CA GLU A 313 -3.48 16.99 7.91
C GLU A 313 -2.26 17.79 8.38
N PRO A 314 -1.10 17.72 7.71
CA PRO A 314 -0.01 18.64 8.00
C PRO A 314 -0.50 20.06 7.68
N GLU A 315 -0.22 20.99 8.58
CA GLU A 315 -0.51 22.40 8.37
C GLU A 315 0.41 22.93 7.27
N TYR A 316 0.00 22.79 6.01
CA TYR A 316 0.74 23.35 4.88
C TYR A 316 0.69 24.87 4.96
N SER A 317 1.86 25.48 5.07
CA SER A 317 1.96 26.94 4.91
C SER A 317 1.69 27.29 3.45
N SER A 318 0.73 28.15 3.19
CA SER A 318 0.52 28.74 1.86
C SER A 318 1.59 29.79 1.50
N ASP A 319 2.55 30.04 2.39
CA ASP A 319 3.49 31.15 2.27
C ASP A 319 4.75 30.77 1.45
N TYR A 320 5.03 29.46 1.28
CA TYR A 320 6.12 28.92 0.47
C TYR A 320 5.72 27.60 -0.21
N VAL A 321 6.41 27.25 -1.30
CA VAL A 321 6.12 26.02 -2.08
C VAL A 321 6.93 24.85 -1.53
N GLN A 322 6.29 23.69 -1.40
CA GLN A 322 6.97 22.46 -1.05
C GLN A 322 7.88 22.01 -2.19
N SER A 323 9.03 21.45 -1.83
CA SER A 323 10.06 21.00 -2.76
C SER A 323 10.50 19.59 -2.45
N THR A 324 10.95 18.85 -3.45
CA THR A 324 11.61 17.55 -3.25
C THR A 324 13.00 17.70 -2.62
N GLU A 325 13.60 18.91 -2.74
CA GLU A 325 14.86 19.28 -2.09
C GLU A 325 14.53 20.05 -0.80
N GLN A 326 14.85 19.48 0.35
CA GLN A 326 14.53 20.09 1.64
C GLN A 326 15.63 19.84 2.68
N ALA A 327 15.83 20.84 3.54
CA ALA A 327 16.69 20.76 4.71
C ALA A 327 15.91 21.22 5.95
N PHE A 328 16.35 20.79 7.13
CA PHE A 328 15.73 21.18 8.38
C PHE A 328 16.76 21.72 9.37
N TYR A 329 16.46 22.85 9.99
CA TYR A 329 17.26 23.48 11.01
C TYR A 329 16.57 23.30 12.38
N PHE A 330 17.16 22.51 13.26
CA PHE A 330 16.62 22.29 14.60
C PHE A 330 17.10 23.40 15.55
N VAL A 331 16.16 24.15 16.10
CA VAL A 331 16.40 25.28 16.99
C VAL A 331 15.88 24.93 18.39
N HIS A 332 16.76 25.01 19.41
CA HIS A 332 16.39 24.74 20.80
C HIS A 332 16.07 26.00 21.58
N ASN A 333 16.80 27.07 21.35
CA ASN A 333 16.68 28.27 22.14
C ASN A 333 16.94 29.52 21.27
N ILE A 334 16.14 30.55 21.47
CA ILE A 334 16.32 31.86 20.88
C ILE A 334 16.75 32.81 21.98
N ASN A 335 17.94 33.38 21.83
CA ASN A 335 18.49 34.34 22.83
C ASN A 335 17.77 35.68 22.73
N SER A 336 16.53 35.71 23.20
CA SER A 336 15.68 36.90 23.26
C SER A 336 14.65 36.75 24.39
N ASP A 337 14.03 37.85 24.80
CA ASP A 337 12.92 37.88 25.74
C ASP A 337 11.59 37.46 25.06
N ILE A 338 11.64 36.93 23.85
CA ILE A 338 10.49 36.49 23.06
C ILE A 338 10.13 35.07 23.52
N THR A 339 8.88 34.86 23.89
CA THR A 339 8.37 33.57 24.39
C THR A 339 7.59 32.79 23.32
N GLY A 340 7.52 33.29 22.09
CA GLY A 340 6.87 32.65 20.97
C GLY A 340 6.78 33.56 19.75
N GLY A 341 6.52 32.97 18.59
CA GLY A 341 6.41 33.68 17.32
C GLY A 341 6.63 32.75 16.14
N ARG A 342 6.74 33.34 14.95
CA ARG A 342 7.00 32.59 13.71
C ARG A 342 8.47 32.70 13.33
N LEU A 343 9.12 31.54 13.20
CA LEU A 343 10.47 31.42 12.65
C LEU A 343 10.37 31.26 11.12
N GLN A 344 11.26 31.90 10.39
CA GLN A 344 11.23 31.90 8.93
C GLN A 344 12.63 31.67 8.38
N ALA A 345 12.74 30.81 7.36
CA ALA A 345 13.95 30.59 6.59
C ALA A 345 13.84 31.33 5.24
N TYR A 346 14.91 32.01 4.89
CA TYR A 346 15.00 32.76 3.63
C TYR A 346 16.23 32.33 2.85
N CYS A 347 16.08 32.25 1.53
CA CYS A 347 17.19 32.10 0.59
C CYS A 347 17.16 33.25 -0.41
N ASN A 348 18.24 34.01 -0.54
CA ASN A 348 18.34 35.14 -1.46
C ASN A 348 17.18 36.18 -1.36
N GLY A 349 16.49 36.20 -0.23
CA GLY A 349 15.34 37.06 0.05
C GLY A 349 13.98 36.44 -0.23
N GLU A 350 13.94 35.24 -0.80
CA GLU A 350 12.72 34.46 -0.96
C GLU A 350 12.43 33.63 0.32
N LEU A 351 11.17 33.54 0.74
CA LEU A 351 10.75 32.73 1.87
C LEU A 351 10.73 31.25 1.45
N VAL A 352 11.54 30.42 2.11
CA VAL A 352 11.70 29.00 1.78
C VAL A 352 11.24 28.07 2.88
N GLY A 353 10.79 28.61 4.02
CA GLY A 353 10.25 27.83 5.13
C GLY A 353 9.78 28.69 6.28
N SER A 354 8.81 28.19 7.04
CA SER A 354 8.32 28.86 8.24
C SER A 354 7.74 27.88 9.23
N ARG A 355 7.83 28.22 10.53
CA ARG A 355 7.27 27.43 11.62
C ARG A 355 6.84 28.33 12.78
N GLU A 356 5.68 28.06 13.38
CA GLU A 356 5.29 28.67 14.64
C GLU A 356 6.15 28.06 15.78
N TRP A 357 6.64 28.92 16.65
CA TRP A 357 7.48 28.53 17.79
C TRP A 357 6.92 29.10 19.09
N SER A 358 6.85 28.28 20.13
CA SER A 358 6.32 28.70 21.43
C SER A 358 7.24 28.43 22.63
N ASP A 359 8.31 27.70 22.48
CA ASP A 359 9.38 27.35 23.43
C ASP A 359 9.91 25.94 23.10
N GLY A 360 11.15 25.64 23.54
CA GLY A 360 11.75 24.31 23.37
C GLY A 360 12.28 24.04 21.95
N TRP A 361 12.43 22.77 21.63
CA TRP A 361 12.91 22.34 20.33
C TRP A 361 11.86 22.52 19.25
N ILE A 362 12.28 23.03 18.10
CA ILE A 362 11.49 23.15 16.87
C ILE A 362 12.39 22.94 15.65
N ASP A 363 11.88 22.36 14.57
CA ASP A 363 12.50 22.35 13.27
C ASP A 363 11.96 23.47 12.40
N ILE A 364 12.81 24.05 11.57
CA ILE A 364 12.42 25.01 10.52
C ILE A 364 12.75 24.35 9.18
N PRO A 365 11.76 24.09 8.31
CA PRO A 365 12.04 23.63 6.97
C PRO A 365 12.74 24.74 6.17
N ALA A 366 13.60 24.34 5.26
CA ALA A 366 14.18 25.19 4.23
C ALA A 366 14.13 24.41 2.91
N MET A 367 13.20 24.81 2.04
CA MET A 367 13.01 24.20 0.73
C MET A 367 14.10 24.67 -0.22
N GLY A 368 14.61 23.73 -1.02
CA GLY A 368 15.61 23.97 -2.05
C GLY A 368 15.02 24.03 -3.46
N TYR A 369 15.83 24.46 -4.42
CA TYR A 369 15.47 24.42 -5.83
C TYR A 369 15.51 22.99 -6.36
N ASP A 370 14.37 22.45 -6.76
CA ASP A 370 14.18 21.07 -7.26
C ASP A 370 14.07 20.98 -8.80
N GLY A 371 14.40 22.08 -9.50
CA GLY A 371 14.31 22.15 -10.96
C GLY A 371 12.93 22.52 -11.48
N SER A 372 11.94 22.75 -10.62
CA SER A 372 10.61 23.24 -11.02
C SER A 372 10.57 24.76 -11.14
N ASP A 373 9.62 25.27 -11.95
CA ASP A 373 9.41 26.72 -12.12
C ASP A 373 8.92 27.37 -10.82
N GLU A 374 8.20 26.62 -9.97
CA GLU A 374 7.65 27.10 -8.70
C GLU A 374 8.72 27.33 -7.63
N THR A 375 9.86 26.66 -7.71
CA THR A 375 10.98 26.77 -6.74
C THR A 375 12.15 27.61 -7.28
N ILE A 376 11.96 28.34 -8.39
CA ILE A 376 12.97 29.25 -8.90
C ILE A 376 13.31 30.32 -7.84
N GLY A 377 14.59 30.45 -7.51
CA GLY A 377 15.10 31.38 -6.51
C GLY A 377 15.28 30.75 -5.11
N TYR A 378 14.86 29.49 -4.94
CA TYR A 378 15.15 28.73 -3.72
C TYR A 378 16.63 28.33 -3.65
N CYS A 379 17.08 27.91 -2.46
CA CYS A 379 18.49 27.56 -2.25
C CYS A 379 18.94 26.39 -3.12
N GLU A 380 20.16 26.50 -3.62
CA GLU A 380 20.91 25.37 -4.19
C GLU A 380 21.94 24.84 -3.18
N ILE A 381 22.47 23.64 -3.44
CA ILE A 381 23.48 23.04 -2.56
C ILE A 381 24.69 23.97 -2.46
N GLY A 382 24.98 24.43 -1.25
CA GLY A 382 26.12 25.33 -0.97
C GLY A 382 25.73 26.79 -0.75
N ASP A 383 24.50 27.17 -0.95
CA ASP A 383 23.99 28.51 -0.59
C ASP A 383 23.89 28.67 0.94
N ILE A 384 23.94 29.90 1.41
CA ILE A 384 23.92 30.26 2.84
C ILE A 384 22.70 31.15 3.11
#